data_88e744bab927171c0015e1e004e68848
#
_entry.id   88e744bab927171c0015e1e004e68848
#
_cell.length_a   1.000
_cell.length_b   1.000
_cell.length_c   1.000
_cell.angle_alpha   90.00
_cell.angle_beta   90.00
_cell.angle_gamma   90.00
#
_symmetry.space_group_name_H-M   'P 1'
#
loop_
_entity.id
_entity.type
_entity.pdbx_description
1 polymer ?
#
loop_
_entity_poly.entity_id
_entity_poly.type
_entity_poly.pdbx_seq_one_letter_code
_entity_poly.pdbx_strand_id
1 'polypeptide(L)' 'MSQQARPAALHFVRLVRSPIGQTKEVRRTLEALQLTRLQATAVHKNTQSINGMLRSVMHLVKLRPLRFDEEQRSPSF' A
#
# COMPACT_ATOMS: atom_id res chain seq x y z
N MET A 1 28.42 3.54 -1.48
CA MET A 1 27.70 3.49 -1.82
C MET A 1 26.71 4.18 -1.59
N SER A 2 26.09 4.66 -1.97
CA SER A 2 25.31 5.45 -1.80
C SER A 2 24.10 5.02 -1.57
N GLN A 3 23.70 4.81 -0.61
CA GLN A 3 22.60 4.37 -0.37
C GLN A 3 21.75 5.31 0.15
N GLN A 4 22.08 6.48 0.30
CA GLN A 4 21.28 7.43 0.90
C GLN A 4 20.08 7.71 0.12
N ALA A 5 20.03 7.50 -1.07
CA ALA A 5 18.83 7.76 -1.83
C ALA A 5 17.97 6.54 -1.97
N ARG A 6 18.13 5.62 -1.09
CA ARG A 6 17.40 4.40 -1.20
C ARG A 6 15.93 4.60 -0.96
N PRO A 7 15.05 4.01 -1.75
CA PRO A 7 13.62 4.11 -1.51
C PRO A 7 13.22 3.38 -0.23
N ALA A 8 12.04 3.63 0.24
CA ALA A 8 11.53 2.96 1.41
C ALA A 8 11.47 1.46 1.15
N ALA A 9 11.75 0.68 2.17
CA ALA A 9 11.77 -0.77 2.02
C ALA A 9 10.35 -1.34 1.96
N LEU A 10 9.41 -0.71 2.63
CA LEU A 10 8.05 -1.21 2.71
C LEU A 10 7.06 -0.08 2.49
N HIS A 11 5.84 -0.45 2.11
CA HIS A 11 4.73 0.48 2.02
C HIS A 11 3.65 0.06 3.01
N PHE A 12 3.20 1.00 3.80
CA PHE A 12 2.04 0.80 4.66
C PHE A 12 0.85 1.37 3.92
N VAL A 13 -0.14 0.55 3.64
CA VAL A 13 -1.27 0.91 2.80
C VAL A 13 -2.56 0.76 3.58
N ARG A 14 -3.45 1.74 3.46
CA ARG A 14 -4.74 1.71 4.13
C ARG A 14 -5.82 2.01 3.14
N LEU A 15 -6.88 1.21 3.13
CA LEU A 15 -8.02 1.42 2.25
C LEU A 15 -8.92 2.46 2.90
N VAL A 16 -9.02 3.63 2.28
CA VAL A 16 -9.78 4.74 2.85
C VAL A 16 -11.10 4.98 2.15
N ARG A 17 -11.33 4.35 0.99
CA ARG A 17 -12.60 4.46 0.31
C ARG A 17 -13.14 3.07 0.07
N SER A 18 -14.46 2.95 0.07
CA SER A 18 -15.10 1.65 -0.04
C SER A 18 -14.80 0.99 -1.39
N PRO A 19 -14.55 -0.32 -1.41
CA PRO A 19 -14.39 -1.02 -2.68
C PRO A 19 -15.72 -1.31 -3.34
N ILE A 20 -16.83 -1.05 -2.68
CA ILE A 20 -18.14 -1.29 -3.26
C ILE A 20 -18.35 -0.33 -4.42
N GLY A 21 -18.82 -0.84 -5.54
CA GLY A 21 -19.03 -0.01 -6.73
C GLY A 21 -17.84 0.09 -7.65
N GLN A 22 -16.71 -0.51 -7.29
CA GLN A 22 -15.54 -0.50 -8.15
C GLN A 22 -15.60 -1.64 -9.14
N THR A 23 -14.80 -1.55 -10.20
CA THR A 23 -14.76 -2.60 -11.21
C THR A 23 -14.18 -3.87 -10.65
N LYS A 24 -14.38 -4.97 -11.36
CA LYS A 24 -13.83 -6.24 -10.93
C LYS A 24 -12.31 -6.21 -10.86
N GLU A 25 -11.68 -5.55 -11.81
CA GLU A 25 -10.22 -5.47 -11.82
C GLU A 25 -9.71 -4.74 -10.59
N VAL A 26 -10.35 -3.64 -10.22
CA VAL A 26 -9.94 -2.88 -9.06
C VAL A 26 -10.14 -3.72 -7.81
N ARG A 27 -11.27 -4.40 -7.71
CA ARG A 27 -11.55 -5.22 -6.53
C ARG A 27 -10.57 -6.39 -6.42
N ARG A 28 -10.21 -7.00 -7.53
CA ARG A 28 -9.22 -8.07 -7.52
C ARG A 28 -7.86 -7.56 -7.07
N THR A 29 -7.48 -6.38 -7.52
CA THR A 29 -6.22 -5.78 -7.11
C THR A 29 -6.23 -5.52 -5.61
N LEU A 30 -7.34 -5.02 -5.08
CA LEU A 30 -7.44 -4.79 -3.65
C LEU A 30 -7.37 -6.10 -2.87
N GLU A 31 -7.98 -7.15 -3.39
CA GLU A 31 -7.90 -8.47 -2.74
C GLU A 31 -6.47 -8.99 -2.73
N ALA A 32 -5.77 -8.81 -3.83
CA ALA A 32 -4.37 -9.24 -3.91
C ALA A 32 -3.51 -8.46 -2.93
N LEU A 33 -3.90 -7.22 -2.63
CA LEU A 33 -3.19 -6.39 -1.65
C LEU A 33 -3.73 -6.61 -0.23
N GLN A 34 -4.70 -7.49 -0.06
CA GLN A 34 -5.30 -7.78 1.24
C GLN A 34 -6.07 -6.59 1.81
N LEU A 35 -6.64 -5.77 0.95
CA LEU A 35 -7.40 -4.61 1.36
C LEU A 35 -8.86 -4.83 0.99
N THR A 36 -9.50 -5.77 1.65
CA THR A 36 -10.83 -6.21 1.25
C THR A 36 -11.96 -5.46 1.93
N ARG A 37 -11.66 -4.65 2.94
CA ARG A 37 -12.68 -3.88 3.60
C ARG A 37 -12.22 -2.49 3.86
N LEU A 38 -13.15 -1.59 4.06
CA LEU A 38 -12.85 -0.21 4.40
C LEU A 38 -12.02 -0.18 5.67
N GLN A 39 -11.02 0.64 5.70
CA GLN A 39 -10.07 0.80 6.80
C GLN A 39 -9.11 -0.38 6.97
N ALA A 40 -9.13 -1.35 6.06
CA ALA A 40 -8.16 -2.42 6.11
C ALA A 40 -6.76 -1.86 5.87
N THR A 41 -5.78 -2.44 6.52
CA THR A 41 -4.39 -2.02 6.36
C THR A 41 -3.52 -3.21 6.03
N ALA A 42 -2.43 -2.96 5.34
CA ALA A 42 -1.48 -4.00 4.98
C ALA A 42 -0.11 -3.39 4.75
N VAL A 43 0.92 -4.18 4.93
CA VAL A 43 2.29 -3.76 4.66
C VAL A 43 2.82 -4.59 3.51
N HIS A 44 3.33 -3.95 2.50
CA HIS A 44 3.82 -4.62 1.31
C HIS A 44 5.24 -4.17 0.99
N LYS A 45 5.98 -5.06 0.35
CA LYS A 45 7.34 -4.73 -0.05
C LYS A 45 7.33 -3.72 -1.18
N ASN A 46 8.34 -2.88 -1.22
CA ASN A 46 8.49 -1.90 -2.28
C ASN A 46 9.09 -2.60 -3.50
N THR A 47 8.27 -3.28 -4.28
CA THR A 47 8.70 -3.96 -5.49
C THR A 47 7.92 -3.40 -6.66
N GLN A 48 8.43 -3.67 -7.85
CA GLN A 48 7.78 -3.17 -9.05
C GLN A 48 6.38 -3.74 -9.21
N SER A 49 6.17 -4.99 -8.86
CA SER A 49 4.85 -5.62 -8.94
C SER A 49 3.87 -4.94 -8.00
N ILE A 50 4.28 -4.75 -6.75
CA ILE A 50 3.41 -4.12 -5.77
C ILE A 50 3.14 -2.67 -6.14
N ASN A 51 4.16 -1.96 -6.62
CA ASN A 51 3.97 -0.56 -7.01
C ASN A 51 3.00 -0.44 -8.17
N GLY A 52 3.02 -1.37 -9.11
CA GLY A 52 2.07 -1.38 -10.20
C GLY A 52 0.64 -1.59 -9.72
N MET A 53 0.44 -2.51 -8.78
CA MET A 53 -0.88 -2.75 -8.21
C MET A 53 -1.37 -1.53 -7.42
N LEU A 54 -0.49 -0.92 -6.63
CA LEU A 54 -0.87 0.25 -5.85
C LEU A 54 -1.25 1.42 -6.74
N ARG A 55 -0.56 1.56 -7.87
CA ARG A 55 -0.86 2.64 -8.79
C ARG A 55 -2.28 2.54 -9.34
N SER A 56 -2.78 1.34 -9.57
CA SER A 56 -4.12 1.18 -10.10
C SER A 56 -5.19 1.49 -9.07
N VAL A 57 -4.88 1.49 -7.77
CA VAL A 57 -5.88 1.73 -6.74
C VAL A 57 -5.54 2.94 -5.88
N MET A 58 -4.64 3.80 -6.34
CA MET A 58 -4.20 4.94 -5.54
C MET A 58 -5.34 5.86 -5.15
N HIS A 59 -6.39 5.91 -5.95
CA HIS A 59 -7.53 6.77 -5.67
C HIS A 59 -8.38 6.26 -4.49
N LEU A 60 -8.11 5.05 -4.03
CA LEU A 60 -8.89 4.45 -2.96
C LEU A 60 -8.10 4.25 -1.67
N VAL A 61 -6.78 4.41 -1.73
CA VAL A 61 -5.93 4.08 -0.60
C VAL A 61 -5.04 5.24 -0.21
N LYS A 62 -4.56 5.20 1.01
CA LYS A 62 -3.47 6.06 1.44
C LYS A 62 -2.24 5.20 1.59
N LEU A 63 -1.12 5.73 1.17
CA LEU A 63 0.13 5.02 1.16
C LEU A 63 1.14 5.78 1.99
N ARG A 64 1.81 5.08 2.88
CA ARG A 64 2.87 5.67 3.66
C ARG A 64 4.12 4.82 3.53
N PRO A 65 5.24 5.36 3.08
CA PRO A 65 6.46 4.58 3.02
C PRO A 65 7.01 4.31 4.41
N LEU A 66 7.50 3.12 4.64
CA LEU A 66 8.11 2.74 5.90
C LEU A 66 9.58 2.48 5.69
N ARG A 67 10.41 3.09 6.51
CA ARG A 67 11.82 2.80 6.48
C ARG A 67 12.11 1.78 7.55
N PHE A 68 13.32 1.27 7.49
CA PHE A 68 13.70 0.19 8.35
C PHE A 68 13.46 0.51 9.81
N ASP A 69 13.77 1.70 10.26
CA ASP A 69 13.61 2.07 11.64
C ASP A 69 12.15 2.37 11.97
N GLU A 70 11.32 2.68 11.00
CA GLU A 70 9.92 2.95 11.24
C GLU A 70 9.09 1.69 11.33
N GLU A 71 9.61 0.57 10.91
CA GLU A 71 8.88 -0.68 10.99
C GLU A 71 8.67 -1.09 12.43
N GLN A 72 9.43 -0.51 13.35
CA GLN A 72 9.31 -0.87 14.73
C GLN A 72 8.27 -0.06 15.45
N ARG A 73 7.66 0.90 14.82
CA ARG A 73 6.64 1.72 15.45
C ARG A 73 5.39 1.71 14.63
N SER A 74 4.28 2.02 15.26
CA SER A 74 3.01 2.12 14.54
C SER A 74 3.03 3.34 13.65
N PRO A 75 2.75 3.20 12.37
CA PRO A 75 2.66 4.37 11.51
C PRO A 75 1.40 5.14 11.82
N SER A 76 1.39 6.42 11.50
CA SER A 76 0.19 7.20 11.65
C SER A 76 -0.13 7.90 10.35
N PHE A 77 -1.38 8.09 10.10
CA PHE A 77 -1.84 8.76 8.90
C PHE A 77 -2.53 10.05 9.25
#